data_a44a0ccaa2c46db40c8e9b94b6d14e9c
#
_entry.id   a44a0ccaa2c46db40c8e9b94b6d14e9c
#
_cell.length_a   1.000
_cell.length_b   1.000
_cell.length_c   1.000
_cell.angle_alpha   90.00
_cell.angle_beta   90.00
_cell.angle_gamma   90.00
#
_symmetry.space_group_name_H-M   'P 1'
#
loop_
_entity.id
_entity.type
_entity.pdbx_description
1 polymer ?
#
loop_
_entity_poly.entity_id
_entity_poly.type
_entity_poly.pdbx_seq_one_letter_code
_entity_poly.pdbx_strand_id
1 'polypeptide(L)'
;MECDARVGDWERDEAMKLSSRTEYAVRAMAELALMHGSDPVSLREIAERQGIPEKYLEQLFRQLRKAGLIKGVRGAQGGYSLAGRPSDVTVGDIMRAVDGPIAICSCAAEGERDDDCERKSHCAAHPVWARLQNGIVSILDSTTLYDMLAETPADDTLGKGGGGS
;
A
#
# COMPACT_ATOMS: atom_id res chain seq x y z
N MET A 1 -24.45 -12.87 -35.52
CA MET A 1 -23.09 -12.31 -35.65
C MET A 1 -22.49 -12.37 -34.26
N GLU A 2 -21.97 -13.56 -33.90
CA GLU A 2 -21.41 -13.83 -32.59
C GLU A 2 -20.00 -13.23 -32.53
N CYS A 3 -19.81 -12.20 -31.73
CA CYS A 3 -18.49 -11.78 -31.27
C CYS A 3 -18.01 -12.78 -30.23
N ASP A 4 -17.41 -13.86 -30.69
CA ASP A 4 -16.59 -14.73 -29.86
C ASP A 4 -15.29 -13.98 -29.52
N ALA A 5 -15.38 -13.11 -28.55
CA ALA A 5 -14.21 -12.55 -27.90
C ALA A 5 -13.62 -13.67 -27.05
N ARG A 6 -12.74 -14.49 -27.64
CA ARG A 6 -11.79 -15.27 -26.88
C ARG A 6 -10.94 -14.31 -26.07
N VAL A 7 -11.40 -14.05 -24.87
CA VAL A 7 -10.53 -13.56 -23.79
C VAL A 7 -9.50 -14.69 -23.61
N GLY A 8 -8.31 -14.49 -24.16
CA GLY A 8 -7.23 -15.44 -24.02
C GLY A 8 -7.03 -15.76 -22.54
N ASP A 9 -6.68 -17.00 -22.28
CA ASP A 9 -6.29 -17.52 -20.99
C ASP A 9 -4.99 -16.81 -20.57
N TRP A 10 -5.16 -15.57 -20.02
CA TRP A 10 -4.06 -14.82 -19.41
C TRP A 10 -3.72 -15.58 -18.15
N GLU A 11 -2.61 -16.28 -18.18
CA GLU A 11 -2.06 -16.88 -16.96
C GLU A 11 -2.01 -15.77 -15.90
N ARG A 12 -2.50 -16.08 -14.70
CA ARG A 12 -2.68 -15.10 -13.59
C ARG A 12 -1.41 -14.35 -13.20
N ASP A 13 -0.28 -14.75 -13.79
CA ASP A 13 1.03 -14.14 -13.55
C ASP A 13 1.33 -12.90 -14.42
N GLU A 14 0.58 -12.65 -15.49
CA GLU A 14 0.81 -11.54 -16.43
C GLU A 14 -0.11 -10.32 -16.18
N ALA A 15 -0.96 -10.35 -15.15
CA ALA A 15 -1.79 -9.21 -14.80
C ALA A 15 -0.93 -8.04 -14.30
N MET A 16 -1.34 -6.81 -14.59
CA MET A 16 -0.76 -5.61 -13.97
C MET A 16 -1.01 -5.67 -12.46
N LYS A 17 0.04 -5.95 -11.68
CA LYS A 17 -0.03 -6.14 -10.23
C LYS A 17 0.64 -4.97 -9.51
N LEU A 18 0.09 -4.60 -8.36
CA LEU A 18 0.84 -3.82 -7.39
C LEU A 18 2.05 -4.63 -6.91
N SER A 19 3.13 -3.94 -6.55
CA SER A 19 4.30 -4.62 -6.00
C SER A 19 3.92 -5.31 -4.68
N SER A 20 4.50 -6.47 -4.41
CA SER A 20 4.33 -7.14 -3.11
C SER A 20 4.78 -6.26 -1.94
N ARG A 21 5.70 -5.33 -2.18
CA ARG A 21 6.17 -4.37 -1.17
C ARG A 21 5.05 -3.42 -0.77
N THR A 22 4.39 -2.82 -1.76
CA THR A 22 3.23 -1.94 -1.53
C THR A 22 2.11 -2.71 -0.83
N GLU A 23 1.73 -3.89 -1.34
CA GLU A 23 0.65 -4.70 -0.76
C GLU A 23 0.91 -5.00 0.72
N TYR A 24 2.10 -5.50 1.04
CA TYR A 24 2.46 -5.84 2.42
C TYR A 24 2.61 -4.61 3.31
N ALA A 25 3.15 -3.51 2.78
CA ALA A 25 3.27 -2.27 3.55
C ALA A 25 1.91 -1.70 3.92
N VAL A 26 0.97 -1.66 2.98
CA VAL A 26 -0.40 -1.16 3.23
C VAL A 26 -1.10 -2.04 4.27
N ARG A 27 -1.01 -3.37 4.17
CA ARG A 27 -1.59 -4.30 5.14
C ARG A 27 -1.00 -4.13 6.54
N ALA A 28 0.32 -4.01 6.64
CA ALA A 28 0.99 -3.80 7.92
C ALA A 28 0.67 -2.43 8.54
N MET A 29 0.53 -1.39 7.72
CA MET A 29 0.12 -0.06 8.19
C MET A 29 -1.34 -0.02 8.65
N ALA A 30 -2.23 -0.79 8.02
CA ALA A 30 -3.60 -0.95 8.48
C ALA A 30 -3.67 -1.61 9.86
N GLU A 31 -2.82 -2.62 10.15
CA GLU A 31 -2.69 -3.20 11.50
C GLU A 31 -2.26 -2.15 12.53
N LEU A 32 -1.26 -1.33 12.22
CA LEU A 32 -0.86 -0.24 13.13
C LEU A 32 -1.96 0.80 13.33
N ALA A 33 -2.79 1.02 12.32
CA ALA A 33 -3.91 1.95 12.41
C ALA A 33 -5.04 1.40 13.28
N LEU A 34 -5.31 0.10 13.22
CA LEU A 34 -6.27 -0.59 14.11
C LEU A 34 -5.85 -0.48 15.58
N MET A 35 -4.54 -0.53 15.84
CA MET A 35 -3.99 -0.43 17.19
C MET A 35 -3.61 1.00 17.58
N HIS A 36 -4.06 2.01 16.82
CA HIS A 36 -3.77 3.41 17.12
C HIS A 36 -4.33 3.83 18.47
N GLY A 37 -3.48 4.40 19.32
CA GLY A 37 -3.85 4.79 20.69
C GLY A 37 -3.66 3.69 21.73
N SER A 38 -3.24 2.49 21.32
CA SER A 38 -2.84 1.38 22.18
C SER A 38 -1.31 1.29 22.33
N ASP A 39 -0.84 0.26 23.03
CA ASP A 39 0.58 -0.03 23.15
C ASP A 39 1.22 -0.31 21.78
N PRO A 40 2.52 -0.05 21.63
CA PRO A 40 3.25 -0.35 20.40
C PRO A 40 3.16 -1.84 20.03
N VAL A 41 2.96 -2.15 18.76
CA VAL A 41 2.85 -3.53 18.25
C VAL A 41 4.21 -4.04 17.81
N SER A 42 4.57 -5.25 18.25
CA SER A 42 5.82 -5.87 17.83
C SER A 42 5.79 -6.26 16.35
N LEU A 43 6.95 -6.20 15.68
CA LEU A 43 7.05 -6.59 14.27
C LEU A 43 6.64 -8.05 14.06
N ARG A 44 7.01 -8.92 15.00
CA ARG A 44 6.64 -10.32 14.98
C ARG A 44 5.13 -10.53 15.01
N GLU A 45 4.42 -9.79 15.85
CA GLU A 45 2.96 -9.88 15.94
C GLU A 45 2.28 -9.46 14.62
N ILE A 46 2.76 -8.40 13.99
CA ILE A 46 2.26 -7.97 12.67
C ILE A 46 2.56 -9.05 11.62
N ALA A 47 3.78 -9.63 11.64
CA ALA A 47 4.20 -10.69 10.74
C ALA A 47 3.28 -11.91 10.85
N GLU A 48 3.01 -12.36 12.06
CA GLU A 48 2.13 -13.51 12.34
C GLU A 48 0.68 -13.25 11.90
N ARG A 49 0.12 -12.08 12.26
CA ARG A 49 -1.26 -11.71 11.88
C ARG A 49 -1.46 -11.58 10.38
N GLN A 50 -0.49 -11.01 9.68
CA GLN A 50 -0.58 -10.74 8.25
C GLN A 50 -0.02 -11.86 7.36
N GLY A 51 0.61 -12.88 7.95
CA GLY A 51 1.26 -13.95 7.21
C GLY A 51 2.42 -13.47 6.34
N ILE A 52 3.15 -12.44 6.80
CA ILE A 52 4.27 -11.82 6.08
C ILE A 52 5.57 -12.24 6.77
N PRO A 53 6.63 -12.64 6.04
CA PRO A 53 7.91 -12.95 6.65
C PRO A 53 8.46 -11.75 7.44
N GLU A 54 8.82 -11.96 8.72
CA GLU A 54 9.28 -10.91 9.61
C GLU A 54 10.48 -10.13 9.03
N LYS A 55 11.45 -10.85 8.48
CA LYS A 55 12.63 -10.26 7.84
C LYS A 55 12.29 -9.32 6.67
N TYR A 56 11.21 -9.62 5.96
CA TYR A 56 10.72 -8.76 4.89
C TYR A 56 10.05 -7.51 5.45
N LEU A 57 9.24 -7.65 6.50
CA LEU A 57 8.64 -6.53 7.21
C LEU A 57 9.69 -5.58 7.81
N GLU A 58 10.81 -6.09 8.34
CA GLU A 58 11.90 -5.25 8.83
C GLU A 58 12.39 -4.25 7.77
N GLN A 59 12.51 -4.70 6.52
CA GLN A 59 12.94 -3.85 5.41
C GLN A 59 11.90 -2.76 5.10
N LEU A 60 10.62 -3.13 5.04
CA LEU A 60 9.52 -2.20 4.80
C LEU A 60 9.41 -1.17 5.93
N PHE A 61 9.48 -1.61 7.18
CA PHE A 61 9.39 -0.75 8.36
C PHE A 61 10.56 0.23 8.47
N ARG A 62 11.74 -0.16 8.00
CA ARG A 62 12.88 0.76 7.89
C ARG A 62 12.58 1.92 6.94
N GLN A 63 11.94 1.64 5.80
CA GLN A 63 11.57 2.65 4.82
C GLN A 63 10.41 3.53 5.32
N LEU A 64 9.35 2.92 5.87
CA LEU A 64 8.22 3.64 6.46
C LEU A 64 8.67 4.57 7.60
N ARG A 65 9.61 4.12 8.44
CA ARG A 65 10.20 4.95 9.50
C ARG A 65 11.04 6.09 8.95
N LYS A 66 11.84 5.83 7.89
CA LYS A 66 12.61 6.88 7.21
C LYS A 66 11.69 7.95 6.60
N ALA A 67 10.53 7.54 6.08
CA ALA A 67 9.50 8.44 5.57
C ALA A 67 8.70 9.16 6.67
N GLY A 68 8.92 8.81 7.96
CA GLY A 68 8.22 9.46 9.08
C GLY A 68 6.78 8.98 9.29
N LEU A 69 6.36 7.88 8.65
CA LEU A 69 4.99 7.37 8.76
C LEU A 69 4.79 6.54 10.04
N ILE A 70 5.86 5.95 10.56
CA ILE A 70 5.85 5.16 11.78
C ILE A 70 6.98 5.56 12.71
N LYS A 71 6.81 5.27 13.99
CA LYS A 71 7.82 5.43 15.05
C LYS A 71 8.07 4.09 15.74
N GLY A 72 9.32 3.83 16.11
CA GLY A 72 9.71 2.67 16.90
C GLY A 72 9.88 3.04 18.36
N VAL A 73 9.41 2.19 19.25
CA VAL A 73 9.57 2.30 20.70
C VAL A 73 10.51 1.20 21.18
N ARG A 74 11.54 1.55 21.94
CA ARG A 74 12.52 0.60 22.50
C ARG A 74 12.03 0.09 23.87
N GLY A 75 12.45 -1.13 24.22
CA GLY A 75 12.20 -1.74 25.53
C GLY A 75 11.57 -3.13 25.43
N ALA A 76 11.30 -3.75 26.59
CA ALA A 76 10.70 -5.08 26.66
C ALA A 76 9.28 -5.15 26.07
N GLN A 77 8.56 -4.04 26.10
CA GLN A 77 7.26 -3.84 25.45
C GLN A 77 7.41 -2.91 24.24
N GLY A 78 8.56 -2.94 23.58
CA GLY A 78 8.84 -2.16 22.38
C GLY A 78 8.11 -2.67 21.17
N GLY A 79 8.06 -1.83 20.15
CA GLY A 79 7.39 -2.15 18.89
C GLY A 79 7.28 -0.94 18.01
N TYR A 80 6.26 -0.93 17.18
CA TYR A 80 5.99 0.15 16.25
C TYR A 80 4.58 0.71 16.46
N SER A 81 4.43 1.98 16.18
CA SER A 81 3.14 2.67 16.12
C SER A 81 3.14 3.69 14.99
N LEU A 82 1.98 4.17 14.57
CA LEU A 82 1.90 5.30 13.65
C LEU A 82 2.56 6.53 14.26
N ALA A 83 3.21 7.33 13.41
CA ALA A 83 3.81 8.60 13.83
C ALA A 83 2.75 9.69 14.03
N GLY A 84 1.64 9.63 13.26
CA GLY A 84 0.50 10.53 13.32
C GLY A 84 -0.82 9.78 13.44
N ARG A 85 -1.92 10.47 13.12
CA ARG A 85 -3.27 9.87 13.12
C ARG A 85 -3.49 9.03 11.86
N PRO A 86 -4.34 7.99 11.87
CA PRO A 86 -4.69 7.23 10.68
C PRO A 86 -5.27 8.10 9.53
N SER A 87 -5.93 9.20 9.86
CA SER A 87 -6.46 10.17 8.88
C SER A 87 -5.40 11.02 8.19
N ASP A 88 -4.17 11.04 8.70
CA ASP A 88 -3.08 11.86 8.18
C ASP A 88 -2.13 11.06 7.28
N VAL A 89 -2.36 9.76 7.13
CA VAL A 89 -1.54 8.84 6.32
C VAL A 89 -2.37 8.29 5.17
N THR A 90 -1.95 8.58 3.93
CA THR A 90 -2.62 8.09 2.74
C THR A 90 -1.96 6.81 2.21
N VAL A 91 -2.68 6.08 1.38
CA VAL A 91 -2.13 4.92 0.66
C VAL A 91 -1.00 5.37 -0.27
N GLY A 92 -1.13 6.55 -0.89
CA GLY A 92 -0.09 7.15 -1.71
C GLY A 92 1.22 7.40 -0.95
N ASP A 93 1.15 7.88 0.29
CA ASP A 93 2.33 8.08 1.15
C ASP A 93 3.06 6.76 1.42
N ILE A 94 2.30 5.70 1.71
CA ILE A 94 2.87 4.37 1.96
C ILE A 94 3.56 3.83 0.71
N MET A 95 2.92 3.93 -0.45
CA MET A 95 3.48 3.48 -1.72
C MET A 95 4.79 4.20 -2.04
N ARG A 96 4.79 5.53 -1.94
CA ARG A 96 6.00 6.34 -2.19
C ARG A 96 7.13 6.01 -1.22
N ALA A 97 6.80 5.67 0.03
CA ALA A 97 7.80 5.30 1.03
C ALA A 97 8.52 3.99 0.70
N VAL A 98 7.83 2.99 0.13
CA VAL A 98 8.38 1.64 -0.08
C VAL A 98 8.80 1.38 -1.52
N ASP A 99 8.15 1.95 -2.51
CA ASP A 99 8.43 1.73 -3.94
C ASP A 99 8.94 2.97 -4.67
N GLY A 100 8.83 4.14 -4.06
CA GLY A 100 9.18 5.41 -4.70
C GLY A 100 8.02 6.03 -5.48
N PRO A 101 8.30 6.92 -6.43
CA PRO A 101 7.29 7.64 -7.19
C PRO A 101 6.29 6.71 -7.85
N ILE A 102 5.01 7.07 -7.78
CA ILE A 102 3.94 6.29 -8.41
C ILE A 102 4.01 6.49 -9.93
N ALA A 103 4.14 5.40 -10.68
CA ALA A 103 4.26 5.44 -12.12
C ALA A 103 3.51 4.29 -12.78
N ILE A 104 2.62 4.59 -13.71
CA ILE A 104 1.99 3.60 -14.60
C ILE A 104 2.93 3.30 -15.77
N CYS A 105 3.57 4.33 -16.28
CA CYS A 105 4.58 4.24 -17.32
C CYS A 105 5.61 5.36 -17.14
N SER A 106 6.78 5.20 -17.73
CA SER A 106 7.88 6.15 -17.59
C SER A 106 7.52 7.56 -18.06
N CYS A 107 6.69 7.71 -19.09
CA CYS A 107 6.32 9.01 -19.65
C CYS A 107 5.21 9.76 -18.90
N ALA A 108 4.70 9.21 -17.80
CA ALA A 108 3.66 9.81 -16.97
C ALA A 108 3.92 9.62 -15.48
N ALA A 109 5.15 9.28 -15.08
CA ALA A 109 5.54 9.08 -13.69
C ALA A 109 5.50 10.38 -12.89
N GLU A 110 5.31 10.28 -11.57
CA GLU A 110 5.41 11.43 -10.67
C GLU A 110 6.83 12.02 -10.70
N GLY A 111 6.92 13.33 -10.81
CA GLY A 111 8.21 14.04 -10.81
C GLY A 111 8.97 13.95 -12.12
N GLU A 112 8.40 13.37 -13.18
CA GLU A 112 9.01 13.43 -14.51
C GLU A 112 9.08 14.86 -15.04
N ARG A 113 10.22 15.15 -15.62
CA ARG A 113 10.42 16.40 -16.36
C ARG A 113 9.78 16.26 -17.75
N ASP A 114 9.27 17.38 -18.27
CA ASP A 114 8.65 17.41 -19.60
C ASP A 114 9.57 16.93 -20.73
N ASP A 115 10.89 16.92 -20.49
CA ASP A 115 11.90 16.56 -21.47
C ASP A 115 12.29 15.08 -21.49
N ASP A 116 11.77 14.25 -20.55
CA ASP A 116 12.19 12.84 -20.42
C ASP A 116 11.61 11.91 -21.51
N CYS A 117 10.67 12.39 -22.32
CA CYS A 117 10.14 11.66 -23.46
C CYS A 117 10.16 12.49 -24.74
N GLU A 118 11.08 12.20 -25.64
CA GLU A 118 11.22 12.88 -26.93
C GLU A 118 9.95 12.84 -27.80
N ARG A 119 9.06 11.85 -27.55
CA ARG A 119 7.81 11.67 -28.31
C ARG A 119 6.60 12.32 -27.66
N LYS A 120 6.73 12.92 -26.48
CA LYS A 120 5.61 13.42 -25.67
C LYS A 120 4.70 14.37 -26.44
N SER A 121 5.27 15.29 -27.19
CA SER A 121 4.54 16.29 -27.99
C SER A 121 3.75 15.71 -29.18
N HIS A 122 4.11 14.52 -29.64
CA HIS A 122 3.52 13.88 -30.84
C HIS A 122 2.88 12.52 -30.52
N CYS A 123 2.85 12.11 -29.25
CA CYS A 123 2.34 10.81 -28.83
C CYS A 123 0.84 10.89 -28.55
N ALA A 124 0.02 10.28 -29.40
CA ALA A 124 -1.43 10.20 -29.21
C ALA A 124 -1.83 9.42 -27.93
N ALA A 125 -0.98 8.52 -27.42
CA ALA A 125 -1.24 7.75 -26.21
C ALA A 125 -0.93 8.52 -24.92
N HIS A 126 -0.01 9.51 -24.95
CA HIS A 126 0.40 10.24 -23.76
C HIS A 126 -0.76 10.87 -22.97
N PRO A 127 -1.76 11.52 -23.56
CA PRO A 127 -2.90 12.08 -22.82
C PRO A 127 -3.70 11.02 -22.05
N VAL A 128 -3.78 9.79 -22.58
CA VAL A 128 -4.46 8.67 -21.92
C VAL A 128 -3.68 8.23 -20.69
N TRP A 129 -2.36 8.05 -20.83
CA TRP A 129 -1.50 7.66 -19.71
C TRP A 129 -1.44 8.73 -18.63
N ALA A 130 -1.37 10.00 -18.98
CA ALA A 130 -1.42 11.10 -18.03
C ALA A 130 -2.74 11.13 -17.24
N ARG A 131 -3.88 10.91 -17.91
CA ARG A 131 -5.18 10.83 -17.23
C ARG A 131 -5.27 9.66 -16.28
N LEU A 132 -4.78 8.48 -16.68
CA LEU A 132 -4.75 7.29 -15.81
C LEU A 132 -3.84 7.52 -14.60
N GLN A 133 -2.65 8.04 -14.82
CA GLN A 133 -1.70 8.40 -13.75
C GLN A 133 -2.35 9.35 -12.74
N ASN A 134 -2.92 10.46 -13.21
CA ASN A 134 -3.57 11.44 -12.35
C ASN A 134 -4.76 10.84 -11.59
N GLY A 135 -5.55 9.99 -12.24
CA GLY A 135 -6.67 9.31 -11.61
C GLY A 135 -6.23 8.36 -10.48
N ILE A 136 -5.21 7.55 -10.73
CA ILE A 136 -4.66 6.63 -9.72
C ILE A 136 -4.04 7.42 -8.56
N VAL A 137 -3.21 8.40 -8.83
CA VAL A 137 -2.59 9.25 -7.81
C VAL A 137 -3.66 9.93 -6.96
N SER A 138 -4.69 10.50 -7.58
CA SER A 138 -5.80 11.14 -6.88
C SER A 138 -6.52 10.19 -5.92
N ILE A 139 -6.79 8.96 -6.35
CA ILE A 139 -7.42 7.94 -5.50
C ILE A 139 -6.49 7.59 -4.33
N LEU A 140 -5.22 7.31 -4.60
CA LEU A 140 -4.27 6.91 -3.58
C LEU A 140 -4.00 8.00 -2.55
N ASP A 141 -3.98 9.26 -2.96
CA ASP A 141 -3.74 10.42 -2.10
C ASP A 141 -4.99 10.86 -1.33
N SER A 142 -6.17 10.50 -1.81
CA SER A 142 -7.44 10.77 -1.10
C SER A 142 -7.86 9.64 -0.17
N THR A 143 -7.28 8.44 -0.29
CA THR A 143 -7.61 7.29 0.55
C THR A 143 -6.66 7.22 1.74
N THR A 144 -7.17 7.50 2.94
CA THR A 144 -6.41 7.42 4.19
C THR A 144 -6.50 6.04 4.84
N LEU A 145 -5.61 5.75 5.79
CA LEU A 145 -5.74 4.55 6.62
C LEU A 145 -7.07 4.54 7.40
N TYR A 146 -7.56 5.71 7.80
CA TYR A 146 -8.86 5.84 8.46
C TYR A 146 -10.00 5.39 7.54
N ASP A 147 -10.01 5.84 6.29
CA ASP A 147 -11.04 5.46 5.31
C ASP A 147 -11.02 3.95 5.05
N MET A 148 -9.84 3.36 4.89
CA MET A 148 -9.69 1.92 4.71
C MET A 148 -10.30 1.11 5.85
N LEU A 149 -10.10 1.55 7.11
CA LEU A 149 -10.68 0.87 8.27
C LEU A 149 -12.20 1.05 8.34
N ALA A 150 -12.72 2.19 7.93
CA ALA A 150 -14.15 2.46 7.91
C ALA A 150 -14.89 1.64 6.84
N GLU A 151 -14.23 1.31 5.74
CA GLU A 151 -14.80 0.52 4.65
C GLU A 151 -14.63 -0.99 4.85
N THR A 152 -13.77 -1.41 5.79
CA THR A 152 -13.59 -2.83 6.09
C THR A 152 -14.79 -3.33 6.88
N PRO A 153 -15.56 -4.34 6.39
CA PRO A 153 -16.64 -4.93 7.16
C PRO A 153 -16.07 -5.44 8.49
N ALA A 154 -16.76 -5.15 9.59
CA ALA A 154 -16.41 -5.73 10.88
C ALA A 154 -16.52 -7.25 10.76
N ASP A 155 -15.41 -7.92 10.51
CA ASP A 155 -15.37 -9.37 10.38
C ASP A 155 -15.49 -9.96 11.80
N ASP A 156 -16.51 -10.77 11.99
CA ASP A 156 -16.86 -11.49 13.23
C ASP A 156 -15.80 -12.53 13.67
N THR A 157 -14.59 -12.49 13.09
CA THR A 157 -13.56 -13.53 13.28
C THR A 157 -12.62 -13.30 14.46
N LEU A 158 -12.74 -12.19 15.20
CA LEU A 158 -11.94 -11.97 16.42
C LEU A 158 -12.49 -12.62 17.69
N GLY A 159 -13.50 -13.47 17.59
CA GLY A 159 -14.22 -13.99 18.74
C GLY A 159 -14.50 -15.49 18.75
N LYS A 160 -13.54 -16.38 18.47
CA LYS A 160 -13.69 -17.81 18.88
C LYS A 160 -12.33 -18.49 19.06
N GLY A 161 -11.66 -18.13 20.12
CA GLY A 161 -10.56 -18.91 20.66
C GLY A 161 -10.73 -18.99 22.18
N GLY A 162 -11.48 -19.96 22.63
CA GLY A 162 -11.50 -20.19 24.05
C GLY A 162 -12.75 -20.87 24.59
N GLY A 163 -12.65 -22.13 24.89
CA GLY A 163 -13.60 -22.78 25.77
C GLY A 163 -14.03 -24.17 25.33
N GLY A 164 -13.33 -25.14 25.76
CA GLY A 164 -13.72 -26.56 25.69
C GLY A 164 -12.92 -27.35 26.67
N SER A 165 -13.56 -27.68 27.73
CA SER A 165 -13.22 -28.53 28.88
C SER A 165 -12.30 -29.70 28.60
#